data_364b93b4481f09d8f52afc6983f77fcb
#
_entry.id   364b93b4481f09d8f52afc6983f77fcb
#
_cell.length_a   1.000
_cell.length_b   1.000
_cell.length_c   1.000
_cell.angle_alpha   90.00
_cell.angle_beta   90.00
_cell.angle_gamma   90.00
#
_symmetry.space_group_name_H-M   'P 1'
#
loop_
_entity.id
_entity.type
_entity.pdbx_description
1 polymer ?
#
loop_
_entity_poly.entity_id
_entity_poly.type
_entity_poly.pdbx_seq_one_letter_code
_entity_poly.pdbx_strand_id
1 'polypeptide(L)'
;MKATRIMNASCKQIQQLIQENVLEDIYQSSGKRISVDKLSAPFEYQKTLKNRMGKMGKVKASIDELSTYAYQASFFSAQGKNTLRYTWKVIDEGHVEVIYEEAYEANTKANDWNFHLMSFLYKRNNKKRMQTVLQYMEDALKQQAA
;
A
#
# COMPACT_ATOMS: atom_id res chain seq x y z
N MET A 1 0.15 11.10 -5.41
CA MET A 1 -0.10 11.65 -4.06
C MET A 1 0.90 11.09 -3.08
N LYS A 2 1.26 11.87 -2.08
CA LYS A 2 2.36 11.56 -1.18
C LYS A 2 2.01 11.99 0.24
N ALA A 3 2.30 11.13 1.22
CA ALA A 3 2.22 11.44 2.64
C ALA A 3 3.49 10.96 3.34
N THR A 4 3.93 11.68 4.35
CA THR A 4 5.13 11.35 5.10
C THR A 4 4.85 11.38 6.59
N ARG A 5 5.56 10.52 7.35
CA ARG A 5 5.46 10.51 8.80
C ARG A 5 6.76 10.01 9.40
N ILE A 6 7.20 10.67 10.44
CA ILE A 6 8.36 10.22 11.22
C ILE A 6 7.85 9.29 12.31
N MET A 7 8.42 8.09 12.37
CA MET A 7 8.00 7.05 13.30
C MET A 7 9.15 6.66 14.22
N ASN A 8 8.83 6.37 15.47
CA ASN A 8 9.78 5.87 16.45
C ASN A 8 9.92 4.35 16.25
N ALA A 9 10.81 3.96 15.34
CA ALA A 9 11.01 2.57 14.94
C ALA A 9 12.34 2.42 14.19
N SER A 10 12.76 1.18 14.00
CA SER A 10 13.90 0.85 13.14
C SER A 10 13.40 0.48 11.73
N CYS A 11 14.30 0.54 10.75
CA CYS A 11 13.97 0.08 9.38
C CYS A 11 13.55 -1.39 9.38
N LYS A 12 14.17 -2.23 10.21
CA LYS A 12 13.83 -3.64 10.33
C LYS A 12 12.40 -3.85 10.83
N GLN A 13 11.97 -3.06 11.81
CA GLN A 13 10.60 -3.12 12.33
C GLN A 13 9.58 -2.74 11.26
N ILE A 14 9.86 -1.70 10.47
CA ILE A 14 8.99 -1.28 9.36
C ILE A 14 8.92 -2.38 8.30
N GLN A 15 10.06 -2.93 7.90
CA GLN A 15 10.11 -4.01 6.92
C GLN A 15 9.31 -5.23 7.39
N GLN A 16 9.48 -5.65 8.64
CA GLN A 16 8.76 -6.80 9.19
C GLN A 16 7.25 -6.55 9.22
N LEU A 17 6.83 -5.36 9.62
CA LEU A 17 5.41 -5.00 9.66
C LEU A 17 4.79 -5.08 8.26
N ILE A 18 5.46 -4.54 7.25
CA ILE A 18 4.99 -4.58 5.87
C ILE A 18 4.94 -6.04 5.37
N GLN A 19 5.97 -6.84 5.62
CA GLN A 19 5.99 -8.24 5.24
C GLN A 19 4.84 -9.02 5.87
N GLU A 20 4.59 -8.82 7.15
CA GLU A 20 3.47 -9.46 7.87
C GLU A 20 2.11 -9.07 7.27
N ASN A 21 1.94 -7.80 6.96
CA ASN A 21 0.69 -7.30 6.37
C ASN A 21 0.48 -7.87 4.96
N VAL A 22 1.53 -7.96 4.17
CA VAL A 22 1.48 -8.55 2.82
C VAL A 22 1.13 -10.03 2.90
N LEU A 23 1.78 -10.78 3.77
CA LEU A 23 1.50 -12.21 3.96
C LEU A 23 0.07 -12.45 4.42
N GLU A 24 -0.45 -11.61 5.33
CA GLU A 24 -1.83 -11.71 5.79
C GLU A 24 -2.82 -11.39 4.66
N ASP A 25 -2.54 -10.38 3.83
CA ASP A 25 -3.36 -10.04 2.67
C ASP A 25 -3.41 -11.20 1.67
N ILE A 26 -2.28 -11.84 1.41
CA ILE A 26 -2.20 -13.02 0.55
C ILE A 26 -3.03 -14.17 1.14
N TYR A 27 -2.93 -14.40 2.44
CA TYR A 27 -3.70 -15.44 3.12
C TYR A 27 -5.21 -15.18 3.03
N GLN A 28 -5.64 -13.96 3.32
CA GLN A 28 -7.05 -13.58 3.26
C GLN A 28 -7.60 -13.66 1.83
N SER A 29 -6.75 -13.41 0.84
CA SER A 29 -7.17 -13.41 -0.57
C SER A 29 -7.14 -14.79 -1.22
N SER A 30 -6.16 -15.62 -0.87
CA SER A 30 -5.92 -16.92 -1.53
C SER A 30 -6.19 -18.15 -0.65
N GLY A 31 -6.32 -17.96 0.66
CA GLY A 31 -6.40 -19.05 1.63
C GLY A 31 -5.09 -19.80 1.89
N LYS A 32 -4.00 -19.32 1.31
CA LYS A 32 -2.68 -19.97 1.43
C LYS A 32 -1.74 -19.17 2.29
N ARG A 33 -1.10 -19.86 3.26
CA ARG A 33 0.00 -19.27 4.02
C ARG A 33 1.31 -19.60 3.33
N ILE A 34 2.06 -18.54 2.99
CA ILE A 34 3.39 -18.68 2.41
C ILE A 34 4.42 -18.07 3.36
N SER A 35 5.66 -18.54 3.27
CA SER A 35 6.75 -17.98 4.06
C SER A 35 7.32 -16.73 3.38
N VAL A 36 7.98 -15.88 4.15
CA VAL A 36 8.65 -14.68 3.64
C VAL A 36 9.64 -15.02 2.54
N ASP A 37 10.32 -16.19 2.64
CA ASP A 37 11.31 -16.62 1.66
C ASP A 37 10.73 -16.86 0.27
N LYS A 38 9.43 -17.16 0.18
CA LYS A 38 8.74 -17.34 -1.10
C LYS A 38 8.21 -16.04 -1.68
N LEU A 39 8.29 -14.95 -0.91
CA LEU A 39 7.81 -13.65 -1.29
C LEU A 39 8.91 -12.88 -2.02
N SER A 40 9.14 -13.24 -3.29
CA SER A 40 10.13 -12.56 -4.13
C SER A 40 9.42 -11.70 -5.18
N ALA A 41 9.92 -10.49 -5.41
CA ALA A 41 9.37 -9.62 -6.45
C ALA A 41 9.88 -10.04 -7.83
N PRO A 42 9.02 -10.06 -8.89
CA PRO A 42 7.59 -9.80 -8.82
C PRO A 42 6.80 -11.02 -8.28
N PHE A 43 5.83 -10.76 -7.43
CA PHE A 43 4.92 -11.78 -6.91
C PHE A 43 3.47 -11.35 -7.18
N GLU A 44 2.69 -12.22 -7.82
CA GLU A 44 1.32 -11.89 -8.21
C GLU A 44 0.32 -12.77 -7.45
N TYR A 45 -0.80 -12.16 -7.06
CA TYR A 45 -1.93 -12.89 -6.48
C TYR A 45 -3.23 -12.15 -6.81
N GLN A 46 -4.35 -12.87 -6.70
CA GLN A 46 -5.66 -12.28 -6.95
C GLN A 46 -6.34 -11.95 -5.62
N LYS A 47 -6.99 -10.81 -5.58
CA LYS A 47 -7.80 -10.40 -4.45
C LYS A 47 -9.12 -9.82 -4.92
N THR A 48 -10.11 -9.80 -4.02
CA THR A 48 -11.41 -9.23 -4.27
C THR A 48 -11.55 -7.96 -3.46
N LEU A 49 -11.87 -6.87 -4.12
CA LEU A 49 -12.07 -5.57 -3.49
C LEU A 49 -13.50 -5.09 -3.70
N LYS A 50 -14.08 -4.49 -2.65
CA LYS A 50 -15.34 -3.76 -2.77
C LYS A 50 -15.08 -2.38 -3.34
N ASN A 51 -15.87 -2.00 -4.37
CA ASN A 51 -15.88 -0.62 -4.81
C ASN A 51 -16.78 0.22 -3.88
N ARG A 52 -16.89 1.52 -4.17
CA ARG A 52 -17.72 2.44 -3.35
C ARG A 52 -19.21 2.08 -3.34
N MET A 53 -19.69 1.35 -4.36
CA MET A 53 -21.08 0.91 -4.46
C MET A 53 -21.33 -0.45 -3.80
N GLY A 54 -20.33 -1.01 -3.13
CA GLY A 54 -20.42 -2.32 -2.50
C GLY A 54 -20.31 -3.51 -3.46
N LYS A 55 -20.05 -3.26 -4.73
CA LYS A 55 -19.82 -4.33 -5.70
C LYS A 55 -18.41 -4.90 -5.56
N MET A 56 -18.34 -6.23 -5.54
CA MET A 56 -17.07 -6.96 -5.48
C MET A 56 -16.45 -7.04 -6.86
N GLY A 57 -15.19 -6.68 -6.97
CA GLY A 57 -14.43 -6.80 -8.21
C GLY A 57 -13.13 -7.56 -7.98
N LYS A 58 -12.75 -8.36 -8.98
CA LYS A 58 -11.47 -9.07 -8.95
C LYS A 58 -10.34 -8.12 -9.33
N VAL A 59 -9.27 -8.16 -8.56
CA VAL A 59 -8.09 -7.34 -8.75
C VAL A 59 -6.87 -8.25 -8.74
N LYS A 60 -6.00 -8.06 -9.72
CA LYS A 60 -4.69 -8.72 -9.73
C LYS A 60 -3.72 -7.83 -8.97
N ALA A 61 -3.18 -8.34 -7.88
CA ALA A 61 -2.17 -7.65 -7.11
C ALA A 61 -0.79 -8.16 -7.52
N SER A 62 0.15 -7.24 -7.69
CA SER A 62 1.55 -7.54 -8.01
C SER A 62 2.44 -6.83 -7.02
N ILE A 63 3.31 -7.59 -6.36
CA ILE A 63 4.37 -7.02 -5.54
C ILE A 63 5.54 -6.75 -6.48
N ASP A 64 5.81 -5.49 -6.75
CA ASP A 64 6.82 -5.05 -7.71
C ASP A 64 8.19 -4.92 -7.06
N GLU A 65 8.22 -4.55 -5.77
CA GLU A 65 9.46 -4.41 -5.00
C GLU A 65 9.18 -4.72 -3.54
N LEU A 66 10.03 -5.50 -2.92
CA LEU A 66 10.02 -5.74 -1.48
C LEU A 66 11.47 -5.90 -1.03
N SER A 67 12.05 -4.80 -0.59
CA SER A 67 13.46 -4.72 -0.22
C SER A 67 13.61 -4.22 1.22
N THR A 68 14.84 -3.97 1.63
CA THR A 68 15.14 -3.49 2.99
C THR A 68 14.56 -2.11 3.27
N TYR A 69 14.38 -1.27 2.22
CA TYR A 69 13.99 0.13 2.39
C TYR A 69 12.77 0.52 1.55
N ALA A 70 12.16 -0.42 0.81
CA ALA A 70 11.06 -0.09 -0.07
C ALA A 70 10.10 -1.25 -0.28
N TYR A 71 8.83 -0.91 -0.43
CA TYR A 71 7.77 -1.82 -0.85
C TYR A 71 6.93 -1.12 -1.90
N GLN A 72 6.72 -1.78 -3.04
CA GLN A 72 5.85 -1.29 -4.09
C GLN A 72 4.93 -2.40 -4.56
N ALA A 73 3.65 -2.06 -4.70
CA ALA A 73 2.65 -2.97 -5.22
C ALA A 73 1.76 -2.26 -6.24
N SER A 74 1.30 -3.03 -7.20
CA SER A 74 0.37 -2.57 -8.24
C SER A 74 -0.89 -3.42 -8.20
N PHE A 75 -2.04 -2.76 -8.38
CA PHE A 75 -3.35 -3.42 -8.36
C PHE A 75 -4.05 -3.13 -9.68
N PHE A 76 -4.27 -4.19 -10.47
CA PHE A 76 -4.86 -4.10 -11.80
C PHE A 76 -6.33 -4.48 -11.71
N SER A 77 -7.21 -3.56 -12.07
CA SER A 77 -8.65 -3.77 -12.18
C SER A 77 -9.13 -3.51 -13.60
N ALA A 78 -10.40 -3.79 -13.86
CA ALA A 78 -11.00 -3.47 -15.14
C ALA A 78 -10.97 -1.97 -15.46
N GLN A 79 -10.91 -1.12 -14.43
CA GLN A 79 -10.95 0.33 -14.58
C GLN A 79 -9.58 0.98 -14.71
N GLY A 80 -8.53 0.33 -14.22
CA GLY A 80 -7.21 0.90 -14.29
C GLY A 80 -6.21 0.22 -13.37
N LYS A 81 -5.11 0.91 -13.14
CA LYS A 81 -3.99 0.44 -12.32
C LYS A 81 -3.76 1.41 -11.17
N ASN A 82 -3.81 0.89 -9.95
CA ASN A 82 -3.36 1.60 -8.75
C ASN A 82 -1.97 1.13 -8.38
N THR A 83 -1.09 2.07 -8.10
CA THR A 83 0.26 1.76 -7.59
C THR A 83 0.41 2.42 -6.23
N LEU A 84 0.90 1.65 -5.25
CA LEU A 84 1.30 2.21 -3.97
C LEU A 84 2.76 1.91 -3.71
N ARG A 85 3.43 2.83 -3.03
CA ARG A 85 4.83 2.70 -2.71
C ARG A 85 5.10 3.23 -1.31
N TYR A 86 5.77 2.42 -0.50
CA TYR A 86 6.33 2.81 0.78
C TYR A 86 7.84 2.82 0.66
N THR A 87 8.46 3.90 1.10
CA THR A 87 9.90 3.97 1.29
C THR A 87 10.17 4.47 2.70
N TRP A 88 11.26 4.03 3.29
CA TRP A 88 11.61 4.45 4.64
C TRP A 88 13.12 4.63 4.74
N LYS A 89 13.51 5.65 5.50
CA LYS A 89 14.92 5.98 5.70
C LYS A 89 15.16 6.39 7.15
N VAL A 90 16.32 6.06 7.65
CA VAL A 90 16.75 6.48 8.98
C VAL A 90 17.02 7.99 8.99
N ILE A 91 16.44 8.71 9.95
CA ILE A 91 16.72 10.12 10.18
C ILE A 91 17.76 10.25 11.28
N ASP A 92 17.55 9.55 12.39
CA ASP A 92 18.45 9.49 13.51
C ASP A 92 18.27 8.17 14.25
N GLU A 93 19.00 7.99 15.35
CA GLU A 93 18.85 6.80 16.18
C GLU A 93 17.44 6.71 16.76
N GLY A 94 16.72 5.68 16.38
CA GLY A 94 15.36 5.43 16.86
C GLY A 94 14.24 6.06 16.03
N HIS A 95 14.55 6.84 14.98
CA HIS A 95 13.55 7.49 14.14
C HIS A 95 13.75 7.17 12.67
N VAL A 96 12.64 6.85 12.01
CA VAL A 96 12.59 6.54 10.58
C VAL A 96 11.50 7.40 9.94
N GLU A 97 11.83 8.02 8.80
CA GLU A 97 10.82 8.69 7.99
C GLU A 97 10.23 7.71 7.01
N VAL A 98 8.91 7.53 7.07
CA VAL A 98 8.16 6.70 6.14
C VAL A 98 7.45 7.60 5.14
N ILE A 99 7.66 7.32 3.85
CA ILE A 99 7.06 8.03 2.75
C ILE A 99 6.09 7.08 2.05
N TYR A 100 4.82 7.48 1.94
CA TYR A 100 3.78 6.72 1.29
C TYR A 100 3.30 7.47 0.05
N GLU A 101 3.33 6.80 -1.10
CA GLU A 101 2.92 7.37 -2.37
C GLU A 101 1.87 6.49 -3.03
N GLU A 102 0.87 7.13 -3.64
CA GLU A 102 -0.15 6.45 -4.44
C GLU A 102 -0.27 7.12 -5.81
N ALA A 103 -0.48 6.30 -6.85
CA ALA A 103 -0.74 6.76 -8.20
C ALA A 103 -1.85 5.90 -8.82
N TYR A 104 -2.68 6.51 -9.66
CA TYR A 104 -3.75 5.83 -10.37
C TYR A 104 -3.69 6.17 -11.86
N GLU A 105 -3.78 5.15 -12.69
CA GLU A 105 -3.84 5.28 -14.15
C GLU A 105 -5.12 4.62 -14.66
N ALA A 106 -5.98 5.40 -15.31
CA ALA A 106 -7.22 4.89 -15.88
C ALA A 106 -6.96 4.23 -17.25
N ASN A 107 -7.67 3.13 -17.52
CA ASN A 107 -7.52 2.39 -18.78
C ASN A 107 -8.14 3.09 -19.99
N THR A 108 -9.05 4.04 -19.79
CA THR A 108 -9.75 4.71 -20.87
C THR A 108 -9.59 6.22 -20.81
N LYS A 109 -9.24 6.83 -21.94
CA LYS A 109 -9.15 8.29 -22.10
C LYS A 109 -10.52 8.96 -22.23
N ALA A 110 -11.59 8.19 -22.41
CA ALA A 110 -12.92 8.72 -22.73
C ALA A 110 -13.56 9.54 -21.61
N ASN A 111 -13.06 9.46 -20.39
CA ASN A 111 -13.58 10.16 -19.21
C ASN A 111 -12.55 11.08 -18.54
N ASP A 112 -11.58 11.60 -19.31
CA ASP A 112 -10.52 12.46 -18.77
C ASP A 112 -11.07 13.67 -18.02
N TRP A 113 -12.13 14.30 -18.52
CA TRP A 113 -12.78 15.45 -17.87
C TRP A 113 -13.41 15.06 -16.54
N ASN A 114 -14.23 14.02 -16.51
CA ASN A 114 -14.82 13.49 -15.30
C ASN A 114 -13.76 12.96 -14.34
N PHE A 115 -12.72 12.35 -14.88
CA PHE A 115 -11.58 11.86 -14.10
C PHE A 115 -10.86 13.02 -13.41
N HIS A 116 -10.59 14.13 -14.10
CA HIS A 116 -9.93 15.31 -13.51
C HIS A 116 -10.78 15.95 -12.41
N LEU A 117 -12.08 16.08 -12.63
CA LEU A 117 -13.00 16.65 -11.63
C LEU A 117 -13.11 15.73 -10.41
N MET A 118 -13.31 14.42 -10.63
CA MET A 118 -13.37 13.43 -9.55
C MET A 118 -12.03 13.27 -8.86
N SER A 119 -10.93 13.39 -9.59
CA SER A 119 -9.57 13.34 -9.06
C SER A 119 -9.28 14.50 -8.11
N PHE A 120 -9.81 15.70 -8.39
CA PHE A 120 -9.65 16.84 -7.49
C PHE A 120 -10.36 16.62 -6.15
N LEU A 121 -11.62 16.16 -6.19
CA LEU A 121 -12.39 15.83 -5.00
C LEU A 121 -11.80 14.62 -4.25
N TYR A 122 -11.31 13.66 -5.02
CA TYR A 122 -10.70 12.44 -4.52
C TYR A 122 -9.35 12.68 -3.84
N LYS A 123 -8.54 13.61 -4.36
CA LYS A 123 -7.25 13.99 -3.76
C LYS A 123 -7.41 14.54 -2.35
N ARG A 124 -8.46 15.30 -2.10
CA ARG A 124 -8.70 15.90 -0.78
C ARG A 124 -9.02 14.84 0.27
N ASN A 125 -9.85 13.86 -0.07
CA ASN A 125 -10.20 12.75 0.81
C ASN A 125 -9.05 11.74 0.96
N ASN A 126 -8.26 11.55 -0.10
CA ASN A 126 -7.14 10.60 -0.09
C ASN A 126 -5.98 11.05 0.79
N LYS A 127 -5.74 12.35 0.91
CA LYS A 127 -4.69 12.85 1.80
C LYS A 127 -4.96 12.46 3.25
N LYS A 128 -6.21 12.60 3.71
CA LYS A 128 -6.63 12.13 5.04
C LYS A 128 -6.50 10.63 5.18
N ARG A 129 -6.92 9.88 4.16
CA ARG A 129 -6.83 8.42 4.17
C ARG A 129 -5.38 7.94 4.24
N MET A 130 -4.48 8.57 3.49
CA MET A 130 -3.06 8.23 3.49
C MET A 130 -2.43 8.52 4.85
N GLN A 131 -2.77 9.63 5.49
CA GLN A 131 -2.31 9.93 6.85
C GLN A 131 -2.87 8.93 7.86
N THR A 132 -4.11 8.49 7.69
CA THR A 132 -4.73 7.47 8.54
C THR A 132 -4.00 6.12 8.40
N VAL A 133 -3.62 5.74 7.17
CA VAL A 133 -2.85 4.52 6.92
C VAL A 133 -1.52 4.57 7.67
N LEU A 134 -0.80 5.69 7.59
CA LEU A 134 0.46 5.87 8.31
C LEU A 134 0.26 5.88 9.83
N GLN A 135 -0.86 6.44 10.32
CA GLN A 135 -1.21 6.41 11.73
C GLN A 135 -1.42 4.98 12.23
N TYR A 136 -2.15 4.16 11.48
CA TYR A 136 -2.35 2.76 11.83
C TYR A 136 -1.03 1.97 11.84
N MET A 137 -0.13 2.27 10.91
CA MET A 137 1.20 1.67 10.89
C MET A 137 1.98 2.04 12.14
N GLU A 138 1.97 3.30 12.53
CA GLU A 138 2.64 3.77 13.75
C GLU A 138 2.05 3.11 15.00
N ASP A 139 0.73 3.01 15.09
CA ASP A 139 0.04 2.37 16.21
C ASP A 139 0.41 0.87 16.31
N ALA A 140 0.50 0.19 15.18
CA ALA A 140 0.92 -1.22 15.14
C ALA A 140 2.36 -1.40 15.62
N LEU A 141 3.25 -0.48 15.25
CA LEU A 141 4.65 -0.50 15.71
C LEU A 141 4.76 -0.27 17.22
N LYS A 142 3.93 0.60 17.77
CA LYS A 142 3.88 0.84 19.22
C LYS A 142 3.41 -0.40 19.98
N GLN A 143 2.44 -1.13 19.46
CA GLN A 143 1.95 -2.36 20.06
C GLN A 143 3.01 -3.46 20.06
N GLN A 144 3.82 -3.55 19.02
CA GLN A 144 4.90 -4.52 18.94
C GLN A 144 6.05 -4.21 19.90
N ALA A 145 6.25 -2.94 20.23
CA ALA A 145 7.29 -2.49 21.14
C ALA A 145 6.92 -2.63 22.63
N ALA A 146 5.64 -2.88 22.93
CA ALA A 146 5.14 -2.99 24.28
C ALA A 146 5.37 -4.39 24.89
#